data_2ead30aaefc4987effdf2f59e64a0175
#
_entry.id   2ead30aaefc4987effdf2f59e64a0175
#
_cell.length_a   1.000
_cell.length_b   1.000
_cell.length_c   1.000
_cell.angle_alpha   90.00
_cell.angle_beta   90.00
_cell.angle_gamma   90.00
#
_symmetry.space_group_name_H-M   'P 1'
#
loop_
_entity.id
_entity.type
_entity.pdbx_description
1 polymer ?
#
loop_
_entity_poly.entity_id
_entity_poly.type
_entity_poly.pdbx_seq_one_letter_code
_entity_poly.pdbx_strand_id
1 'polypeptide(L)'
;MFSAASSPKDTRVFRFYCVLKEKIDGSVLKMALDQTIQKYPVFLSVMRKGLFWHYLEKSDLRPVVREEYKEPCSHLYIRDKKELLFEVTYYKNRINFEVFHALTDGTGATEFLRELVKNYLYLMHEKDGLENVILTEQDLTVKDQEEDGFGRYYNPDERGTIKKKNHAYQIRRESKEYEELQIGETTASVKELLEVSRKHGVSMSVFLTAAMICAIHEEQSKIQEKKPVILMVPVNLRKIFPSDSMLNFFSYIEPGYRFGEGKDSFDDVLEATKQYFEENLSKEKIAERMNNLIAYEKHKILKWAPLELKNRCIKMGAKLAEREVTAVLSNMSVVKMPPEYAKYIERFGVYTSTMRTELCVCSFGDTLSFAFTSRYDSTNIQRNFYRILKEQGIFVKKVEPDYPKEAKPNYEGKKVFQIFNFCCIAAVVLCIMLNLVLTPDLHWWIFAVAGGFSMWLAFATGYLKRYNLLKNAMWQLLIVSIGSILWDIFTGWHRWSVDLVLPLVCLIVEILMELIARIQSHPPKEYMIYYVMASVYSMVLPLILMATGVILYRAFAVICVGLSFLFFIRLLLFRKKEFKEEMYKKFHV
;
A
#
# COMPACT_ATOMS: atom_id res chain seq x y z
N MET A 1 1.15 -3.35 -7.82
CA MET A 1 -0.30 -3.46 -7.57
C MET A 1 -0.71 -2.75 -6.27
N PHE A 2 -0.19 -3.10 -5.09
CA PHE A 2 -0.59 -2.54 -3.79
C PHE A 2 -0.51 -1.00 -3.72
N SER A 3 0.59 -0.39 -4.15
CA SER A 3 0.74 1.08 -4.15
C SER A 3 -0.24 1.81 -5.05
N ALA A 4 -0.69 1.18 -6.15
CA ALA A 4 -1.71 1.75 -7.03
C ALA A 4 -3.12 1.62 -6.45
N ALA A 5 -3.40 0.53 -5.71
CA ALA A 5 -4.71 0.25 -5.13
C ALA A 5 -4.91 0.90 -3.74
N SER A 6 -3.85 1.38 -3.07
CA SER A 6 -3.94 2.07 -1.79
C SER A 6 -4.77 3.36 -1.88
N SER A 7 -5.62 3.58 -0.90
CA SER A 7 -6.53 4.73 -0.80
C SER A 7 -6.71 5.15 0.67
N PRO A 8 -7.25 6.35 0.95
CA PRO A 8 -7.53 6.75 2.34
C PRO A 8 -8.42 5.79 3.12
N LYS A 9 -9.29 5.06 2.42
CA LYS A 9 -10.21 4.09 3.03
C LYS A 9 -9.66 2.67 3.09
N ASP A 10 -8.66 2.35 2.28
CA ASP A 10 -7.95 1.08 2.29
C ASP A 10 -6.46 1.35 2.10
N THR A 11 -5.76 1.40 3.21
CA THR A 11 -4.35 1.74 3.28
C THR A 11 -3.44 0.63 2.76
N ARG A 12 -3.99 -0.58 2.58
CA ARG A 12 -3.23 -1.81 2.31
C ARG A 12 -2.19 -2.10 3.41
N VAL A 13 -2.49 -1.68 4.62
CA VAL A 13 -1.72 -1.98 5.82
C VAL A 13 -2.45 -3.07 6.58
N PHE A 14 -1.71 -4.06 7.04
CA PHE A 14 -2.21 -5.05 7.98
C PHE A 14 -1.39 -5.02 9.26
N ARG A 15 -2.04 -5.35 10.37
CA ARG A 15 -1.45 -5.41 11.69
C ARG A 15 -1.42 -6.85 12.17
N PHE A 16 -0.23 -7.32 12.53
CA PHE A 16 -0.04 -8.44 13.44
C PHE A 16 0.24 -7.91 14.84
N TYR A 17 -0.23 -8.59 15.85
CA TYR A 17 0.05 -8.21 17.23
C TYR A 17 0.23 -9.45 18.11
N CYS A 18 0.98 -9.25 19.20
CA CYS A 18 1.15 -10.22 20.27
C CYS A 18 0.76 -9.58 21.60
N VAL A 19 -0.13 -10.24 22.33
CA VAL A 19 -0.52 -9.84 23.70
C VAL A 19 0.30 -10.67 24.68
N LEU A 20 1.06 -10.02 25.52
CA LEU A 20 1.83 -10.64 26.58
C LEU A 20 1.07 -10.61 27.91
N LYS A 21 1.49 -11.41 28.87
CA LYS A 21 0.91 -11.42 30.23
C LYS A 21 1.40 -10.26 31.08
N GLU A 22 2.46 -9.58 30.65
CA GLU A 22 3.10 -8.45 31.33
C GLU A 22 3.12 -7.18 30.47
N LYS A 23 3.36 -6.03 31.10
CA LYS A 23 3.46 -4.75 30.40
C LYS A 23 4.72 -4.66 29.56
N ILE A 24 4.62 -3.98 28.43
CA ILE A 24 5.73 -3.79 27.51
C ILE A 24 6.67 -2.68 28.01
N ASP A 25 7.97 -2.97 28.02
CA ASP A 25 9.04 -1.97 28.12
C ASP A 25 9.47 -1.54 26.71
N GLY A 26 9.19 -0.29 26.37
CA GLY A 26 9.49 0.25 25.04
C GLY A 26 11.00 0.32 24.73
N SER A 27 11.86 0.45 25.74
CA SER A 27 13.32 0.49 25.58
C SER A 27 13.88 -0.90 25.23
N VAL A 28 13.39 -1.92 25.91
CA VAL A 28 13.74 -3.32 25.62
C VAL A 28 13.19 -3.75 24.25
N LEU A 29 11.96 -3.32 23.93
CA LEU A 29 11.37 -3.59 22.62
C LEU A 29 12.19 -2.95 21.47
N LYS A 30 12.77 -1.77 21.71
CA LYS A 30 13.66 -1.14 20.72
C LYS A 30 14.94 -1.96 20.52
N MET A 31 15.55 -2.46 21.59
CA MET A 31 16.73 -3.35 21.47
C MET A 31 16.38 -4.65 20.75
N ALA A 32 15.23 -5.25 21.06
CA ALA A 32 14.72 -6.43 20.39
C ALA A 32 14.50 -6.19 18.88
N LEU A 33 13.96 -5.03 18.52
CA LEU A 33 13.76 -4.66 17.12
C LEU A 33 15.10 -4.51 16.38
N ASP A 34 16.10 -3.91 17.01
CA ASP A 34 17.42 -3.75 16.41
C ASP A 34 18.09 -5.12 16.13
N GLN A 35 17.92 -6.11 17.02
CA GLN A 35 18.37 -7.49 16.80
C GLN A 35 17.56 -8.16 15.67
N THR A 36 16.25 -7.99 15.66
CA THR A 36 15.37 -8.61 14.65
C THR A 36 15.68 -8.10 13.24
N ILE A 37 15.96 -6.81 13.10
CA ILE A 37 16.31 -6.20 11.80
C ILE A 37 17.66 -6.71 11.26
N GLN A 38 18.61 -7.09 12.14
CA GLN A 38 19.85 -7.70 11.68
C GLN A 38 19.60 -9.05 11.01
N LYS A 39 18.62 -9.82 11.47
CA LYS A 39 18.21 -11.08 10.88
C LYS A 39 17.36 -10.90 9.61
N TYR A 40 16.51 -9.88 9.57
CA TYR A 40 15.60 -9.59 8.46
C TYR A 40 15.83 -8.21 7.83
N PRO A 41 17.00 -7.96 7.23
CA PRO A 41 17.35 -6.65 6.67
C PRO A 41 16.48 -6.24 5.46
N VAL A 42 15.76 -7.17 4.84
CA VAL A 42 14.81 -6.91 3.76
C VAL A 42 13.70 -5.92 4.17
N PHE A 43 13.36 -5.89 5.47
CA PHE A 43 12.37 -4.94 6.00
C PHE A 43 12.86 -3.49 6.00
N LEU A 44 14.17 -3.24 5.93
CA LEU A 44 14.73 -1.89 5.76
C LEU A 44 14.56 -1.36 4.33
N SER A 45 13.57 -1.82 3.61
CA SER A 45 13.28 -1.38 2.25
C SER A 45 12.26 -0.27 2.22
N VAL A 46 12.45 0.68 1.30
CA VAL A 46 11.52 1.77 0.99
C VAL A 46 10.97 1.59 -0.43
N MET A 47 9.72 2.02 -0.63
CA MET A 47 9.12 1.98 -1.96
C MET A 47 9.61 3.13 -2.83
N ARG A 48 10.18 2.80 -3.97
CA ARG A 48 10.59 3.76 -4.98
C ARG A 48 9.74 3.68 -6.23
N LYS A 49 9.65 4.80 -6.91
CA LYS A 49 8.94 4.94 -8.17
C LYS A 49 9.94 5.01 -9.32
N GLY A 50 9.91 4.02 -10.22
CA GLY A 50 10.55 4.07 -11.53
C GLY A 50 9.66 4.78 -12.57
N LEU A 51 10.05 4.72 -13.84
CA LEU A 51 9.25 5.19 -14.97
C LEU A 51 8.14 4.19 -15.33
N PHE A 52 8.45 2.91 -15.21
CA PHE A 52 7.56 1.82 -15.62
C PHE A 52 7.07 0.97 -14.45
N TRP A 53 7.81 0.91 -13.32
CA TRP A 53 7.53 0.06 -12.17
C TRP A 53 7.77 0.75 -10.85
N HIS A 54 7.15 0.24 -9.79
CA HIS A 54 7.59 0.47 -8.43
C HIS A 54 8.59 -0.63 -8.06
N TYR A 55 9.58 -0.29 -7.24
CA TYR A 55 10.56 -1.25 -6.72
C TYR A 55 10.88 -0.95 -5.27
N LEU A 56 11.30 -1.98 -4.55
CA LEU A 56 11.81 -1.86 -3.20
C LEU A 56 13.30 -1.52 -3.27
N GLU A 57 13.74 -0.55 -2.51
CA GLU A 57 15.15 -0.16 -2.41
C GLU A 57 15.57 -0.21 -0.95
N LYS A 58 16.71 -0.87 -0.67
CA LYS A 58 17.31 -0.91 0.66
C LYS A 58 17.62 0.52 1.15
N SER A 59 17.30 0.79 2.40
CA SER A 59 17.43 2.11 3.02
C SER A 59 18.27 2.03 4.30
N ASP A 60 18.94 3.15 4.61
CA ASP A 60 19.68 3.33 5.86
C ASP A 60 18.79 3.89 6.99
N LEU A 61 17.48 4.01 6.74
CA LEU A 61 16.52 4.43 7.76
C LEU A 61 16.47 3.40 8.89
N ARG A 62 16.45 3.89 10.12
CA ARG A 62 16.32 3.03 11.29
C ARG A 62 14.87 3.04 11.79
N PRO A 63 14.29 1.87 12.08
CA PRO A 63 12.95 1.80 12.65
C PRO A 63 12.96 2.34 14.09
N VAL A 64 11.83 2.93 14.48
CA VAL A 64 11.63 3.51 15.80
C VAL A 64 10.48 2.77 16.47
N VAL A 65 10.68 2.39 17.75
CA VAL A 65 9.61 1.89 18.61
C VAL A 65 8.99 3.08 19.35
N ARG A 66 7.67 3.12 19.41
CA ARG A 66 6.93 4.14 20.17
C ARG A 66 5.62 3.57 20.72
N GLU A 67 5.08 4.22 21.70
CA GLU A 67 3.73 3.93 22.16
C GLU A 67 2.71 4.20 21.04
N GLU A 68 1.65 3.42 20.97
CA GLU A 68 0.61 3.55 19.94
C GLU A 68 -0.03 4.95 20.01
N TYR A 69 -0.08 5.66 18.89
CA TYR A 69 -0.45 7.08 18.83
C TYR A 69 -1.43 7.42 17.71
N LYS A 70 -1.76 6.44 16.87
CA LYS A 70 -2.64 6.59 15.70
C LYS A 70 -3.57 5.40 15.59
N GLU A 71 -4.62 5.56 14.79
CA GLU A 71 -5.55 4.48 14.48
C GLU A 71 -4.84 3.28 13.86
N PRO A 72 -5.28 2.06 14.21
CA PRO A 72 -4.76 0.84 13.61
C PRO A 72 -4.86 0.84 12.09
N CYS A 73 -3.89 0.23 11.44
CA CYS A 73 -3.80 0.13 9.99
C CYS A 73 -3.83 1.49 9.26
N SER A 74 -3.33 2.55 9.90
CA SER A 74 -3.14 3.86 9.28
C SER A 74 -2.10 3.80 8.14
N HIS A 75 -2.06 4.84 7.30
CA HIS A 75 -1.12 4.89 6.19
C HIS A 75 0.35 4.80 6.64
N LEU A 76 1.07 3.81 6.10
CA LEU A 76 2.53 3.66 6.19
C LEU A 76 3.23 4.07 4.90
N TYR A 77 2.54 3.98 3.78
CA TYR A 77 3.06 4.40 2.49
C TYR A 77 2.46 5.75 2.08
N ILE A 78 3.29 6.78 2.08
CA ILE A 78 2.94 8.10 1.54
C ILE A 78 3.75 8.31 0.27
N ARG A 79 3.04 8.61 -0.82
CA ARG A 79 3.67 8.81 -2.13
C ARG A 79 4.74 9.90 -2.08
N ASP A 80 5.91 9.61 -2.66
CA ASP A 80 7.06 10.51 -2.73
C ASP A 80 7.76 10.78 -1.37
N LYS A 81 7.30 10.18 -0.26
CA LYS A 81 7.97 10.22 1.05
C LYS A 81 8.87 8.99 1.20
N LYS A 82 10.08 9.20 1.73
CA LYS A 82 11.02 8.12 2.02
C LYS A 82 10.79 7.66 3.46
N GLU A 83 9.99 6.61 3.63
CA GLU A 83 9.68 6.01 4.93
C GLU A 83 9.77 4.49 4.83
N LEU A 84 10.05 3.85 5.96
CA LEU A 84 9.93 2.40 6.07
C LEU A 84 8.48 1.99 5.86
N LEU A 85 8.29 0.81 5.31
CA LEU A 85 6.97 0.29 4.98
C LEU A 85 6.36 -0.53 6.13
N PHE A 86 6.95 -0.42 7.31
CA PHE A 86 6.45 -1.04 8.54
C PHE A 86 6.66 -0.12 9.74
N GLU A 87 5.94 -0.41 10.81
CA GLU A 87 6.06 0.26 12.10
C GLU A 87 5.87 -0.75 13.23
N VAL A 88 6.63 -0.57 14.31
CA VAL A 88 6.47 -1.31 15.57
C VAL A 88 6.02 -0.33 16.63
N THR A 89 4.85 -0.60 17.22
CA THR A 89 4.30 0.17 18.33
C THR A 89 3.95 -0.77 19.48
N TYR A 90 3.72 -0.23 20.67
CA TYR A 90 3.21 -0.99 21.79
C TYR A 90 2.11 -0.21 22.52
N TYR A 91 1.22 -0.95 23.15
CA TYR A 91 0.22 -0.37 24.02
C TYR A 91 -0.07 -1.33 25.19
N LYS A 92 0.16 -0.87 26.42
CA LYS A 92 0.06 -1.69 27.63
C LYS A 92 0.90 -2.97 27.56
N ASN A 93 0.27 -4.11 27.30
CA ASN A 93 0.89 -5.43 27.19
C ASN A 93 0.85 -6.00 25.78
N ARG A 94 0.58 -5.18 24.76
CA ARG A 94 0.47 -5.57 23.38
C ARG A 94 1.61 -4.97 22.54
N ILE A 95 2.34 -5.82 21.82
CA ILE A 95 3.28 -5.44 20.76
C ILE A 95 2.52 -5.46 19.45
N ASN A 96 2.54 -4.35 18.71
CA ASN A 96 1.93 -4.21 17.40
C ASN A 96 3.01 -4.14 16.33
N PHE A 97 2.83 -4.87 15.25
CA PHE A 97 3.61 -4.81 14.03
C PHE A 97 2.69 -4.51 12.86
N GLU A 98 2.79 -3.31 12.32
CA GLU A 98 2.05 -2.88 11.14
C GLU A 98 2.95 -2.86 9.93
N VAL A 99 2.45 -3.35 8.80
CA VAL A 99 3.23 -3.40 7.58
C VAL A 99 2.37 -3.12 6.34
N PHE A 100 2.91 -2.33 5.41
CA PHE A 100 2.32 -2.10 4.11
C PHE A 100 2.47 -3.36 3.25
N HIS A 101 1.38 -3.88 2.73
CA HIS A 101 1.31 -5.18 2.07
C HIS A 101 2.21 -5.34 0.83
N ALA A 102 2.79 -4.24 0.31
CA ALA A 102 3.77 -4.33 -0.77
C ALA A 102 5.14 -4.84 -0.31
N LEU A 103 5.44 -4.80 0.99
CA LEU A 103 6.72 -5.25 1.55
C LEU A 103 6.75 -6.76 1.77
N THR A 104 5.69 -7.31 2.35
CA THR A 104 5.63 -8.72 2.73
C THR A 104 4.19 -9.22 2.77
N ASP A 105 4.02 -10.53 2.86
CA ASP A 105 2.72 -11.19 3.10
C ASP A 105 2.58 -11.64 4.57
N GLY A 106 1.45 -12.32 4.85
CA GLY A 106 1.16 -12.82 6.19
C GLY A 106 2.22 -13.77 6.75
N THR A 107 2.88 -14.55 5.91
CA THR A 107 3.94 -15.48 6.35
C THR A 107 5.18 -14.71 6.78
N GLY A 108 5.69 -13.82 5.93
CA GLY A 108 6.87 -13.04 6.27
C GLY A 108 6.63 -12.11 7.48
N ALA A 109 5.42 -11.55 7.60
CA ALA A 109 5.05 -10.73 8.76
C ALA A 109 4.98 -11.56 10.06
N THR A 110 4.47 -12.80 9.99
CA THR A 110 4.42 -13.70 11.13
C THR A 110 5.83 -14.07 11.61
N GLU A 111 6.73 -14.41 10.69
CA GLU A 111 8.12 -14.75 11.04
C GLU A 111 8.85 -13.56 11.68
N PHE A 112 8.67 -12.36 11.13
CA PHE A 112 9.23 -11.14 11.70
C PHE A 112 8.72 -10.88 13.12
N LEU A 113 7.39 -10.95 13.35
CA LEU A 113 6.82 -10.72 14.68
C LEU A 113 7.24 -11.80 15.69
N ARG A 114 7.30 -13.07 15.26
CA ARG A 114 7.77 -14.17 16.12
C ARG A 114 9.19 -13.92 16.61
N GLU A 115 10.09 -13.53 15.72
CA GLU A 115 11.47 -13.21 16.07
C GLU A 115 11.57 -11.98 16.99
N LEU A 116 10.77 -10.94 16.69
CA LEU A 116 10.70 -9.73 17.53
C LEU A 116 10.25 -10.07 18.95
N VAL A 117 9.18 -10.85 19.10
CA VAL A 117 8.63 -11.27 20.40
C VAL A 117 9.64 -12.16 21.13
N LYS A 118 10.31 -13.08 20.43
CA LYS A 118 11.35 -13.92 21.00
C LYS A 118 12.52 -13.08 21.55
N ASN A 119 13.03 -12.16 20.74
CA ASN A 119 14.14 -11.28 21.16
C ASN A 119 13.73 -10.39 22.34
N TYR A 120 12.49 -9.87 22.34
CA TYR A 120 11.95 -9.07 23.45
C TYR A 120 11.90 -9.88 24.75
N LEU A 121 11.28 -11.06 24.71
CA LEU A 121 11.14 -11.91 25.91
C LEU A 121 12.50 -12.41 26.41
N TYR A 122 13.42 -12.75 25.50
CA TYR A 122 14.79 -13.10 25.87
C TYR A 122 15.45 -11.96 26.68
N LEU A 123 15.46 -10.74 26.15
CA LEU A 123 16.05 -9.58 26.81
C LEU A 123 15.37 -9.24 28.15
N MET A 124 14.08 -9.49 28.29
CA MET A 124 13.33 -9.26 29.54
C MET A 124 13.68 -10.31 30.62
N HIS A 125 13.85 -11.57 30.22
CA HIS A 125 13.94 -12.72 31.13
C HIS A 125 15.28 -13.49 31.06
N GLU A 126 16.28 -12.93 30.42
CA GLU A 126 17.63 -13.52 30.39
C GLU A 126 18.17 -13.79 31.81
N LYS A 127 17.95 -12.84 32.73
CA LYS A 127 18.36 -12.97 34.13
C LYS A 127 17.55 -14.03 34.91
N ASP A 128 16.38 -14.37 34.43
CA ASP A 128 15.51 -15.41 34.99
C ASP A 128 15.82 -16.79 34.38
N GLY A 129 16.89 -16.89 33.59
CA GLY A 129 17.36 -18.14 33.00
C GLY A 129 16.68 -18.52 31.68
N LEU A 130 16.01 -17.57 30.99
CA LEU A 130 15.48 -17.83 29.66
C LEU A 130 16.65 -17.90 28.65
N GLU A 131 16.80 -19.02 27.97
CA GLU A 131 17.85 -19.22 26.97
C GLU A 131 17.47 -18.62 25.61
N ASN A 132 18.46 -18.09 24.89
CA ASN A 132 18.24 -17.61 23.53
C ASN A 132 18.16 -18.80 22.56
N VAL A 133 16.99 -19.00 21.98
CA VAL A 133 16.74 -20.10 21.03
C VAL A 133 16.64 -19.60 19.60
N ILE A 134 16.99 -20.44 18.65
CA ILE A 134 16.84 -20.16 17.21
C ILE A 134 15.47 -20.67 16.79
N LEU A 135 14.58 -19.76 16.33
CA LEU A 135 13.24 -20.12 15.89
C LEU A 135 13.21 -20.84 14.53
N THR A 136 14.18 -20.55 13.67
CA THR A 136 14.28 -21.12 12.33
C THR A 136 15.68 -21.68 12.19
N GLU A 137 15.81 -22.99 11.98
CA GLU A 137 17.09 -23.69 11.88
C GLU A 137 17.90 -23.33 10.61
N GLN A 138 17.27 -22.69 9.63
CA GLN A 138 17.92 -22.27 8.40
C GLN A 138 18.51 -20.86 8.56
N ASP A 139 19.82 -20.75 8.35
CA ASP A 139 20.50 -19.47 8.16
C ASP A 139 20.13 -18.90 6.79
N LEU A 140 18.96 -18.25 6.71
CA LEU A 140 18.50 -17.62 5.49
C LEU A 140 19.42 -16.46 5.12
N THR A 141 20.03 -16.55 3.96
CA THR A 141 20.79 -15.42 3.43
C THR A 141 19.86 -14.28 3.05
N VAL A 142 20.36 -13.05 2.96
CA VAL A 142 19.59 -11.89 2.48
C VAL A 142 19.02 -12.16 1.09
N LYS A 143 19.76 -12.89 0.25
CA LYS A 143 19.35 -13.26 -1.11
C LYS A 143 18.15 -14.21 -1.10
N ASP A 144 18.09 -15.15 -0.18
CA ASP A 144 16.95 -16.07 -0.04
C ASP A 144 15.70 -15.31 0.42
N GLN A 145 15.86 -14.36 1.35
CA GLN A 145 14.76 -13.49 1.83
C GLN A 145 14.20 -12.57 0.74
N GLU A 146 15.03 -12.12 -0.20
CA GLU A 146 14.67 -11.23 -1.31
C GLU A 146 14.29 -12.01 -2.60
N GLU A 147 14.23 -13.34 -2.55
CA GLU A 147 13.91 -14.15 -3.72
C GLU A 147 12.53 -13.81 -4.31
N ASP A 148 12.48 -13.62 -5.62
CA ASP A 148 11.21 -13.52 -6.36
C ASP A 148 10.63 -14.92 -6.63
N GLY A 149 9.85 -15.44 -5.69
CA GLY A 149 9.21 -16.74 -5.83
C GLY A 149 8.28 -16.83 -7.05
N PHE A 150 7.64 -15.73 -7.43
CA PHE A 150 6.80 -15.69 -8.64
C PHE A 150 7.64 -15.85 -9.91
N GLY A 151 8.76 -15.14 -10.02
CA GLY A 151 9.66 -15.24 -11.16
C GLY A 151 10.28 -16.61 -11.29
N ARG A 152 10.64 -17.25 -10.16
CA ARG A 152 11.25 -18.59 -10.09
C ARG A 152 10.33 -19.70 -10.64
N TYR A 153 9.04 -19.65 -10.27
CA TYR A 153 8.08 -20.71 -10.60
C TYR A 153 7.20 -20.40 -11.81
N TYR A 154 7.46 -19.30 -12.53
CA TYR A 154 6.70 -18.94 -13.71
C TYR A 154 6.92 -19.90 -14.85
N ASN A 155 5.85 -20.54 -15.32
CA ASN A 155 5.82 -21.38 -16.51
C ASN A 155 4.73 -20.90 -17.49
N PRO A 156 5.08 -20.36 -18.67
CA PRO A 156 4.10 -19.87 -19.62
C PRO A 156 3.18 -20.96 -20.20
N ASP A 157 3.61 -22.22 -20.18
CA ASP A 157 2.86 -23.35 -20.76
C ASP A 157 1.74 -23.84 -19.80
N GLU A 158 1.81 -23.48 -18.53
CA GLU A 158 0.81 -23.81 -17.51
C GLU A 158 -0.27 -22.74 -17.34
N ARG A 159 -0.49 -21.90 -18.34
CA ARG A 159 -1.59 -20.92 -18.31
C ARG A 159 -2.91 -21.54 -18.67
N GLY A 160 -3.93 -21.18 -17.92
CA GLY A 160 -5.29 -21.58 -18.21
C GLY A 160 -6.12 -20.51 -18.90
N THR A 161 -7.32 -20.89 -19.28
CA THR A 161 -8.28 -19.96 -19.89
C THR A 161 -8.94 -19.12 -18.80
N ILE A 162 -8.87 -17.79 -18.94
CA ILE A 162 -9.55 -16.86 -18.01
C ILE A 162 -11.04 -16.91 -18.28
N LYS A 163 -11.80 -17.55 -17.40
CA LYS A 163 -13.26 -17.56 -17.46
C LYS A 163 -13.83 -16.24 -16.97
N LYS A 164 -14.88 -15.74 -17.66
CA LYS A 164 -15.63 -14.59 -17.20
C LYS A 164 -16.30 -14.94 -15.87
N LYS A 165 -16.04 -14.14 -14.85
CA LYS A 165 -16.62 -14.34 -13.51
C LYS A 165 -18.00 -13.68 -13.39
N ASN A 166 -18.87 -14.26 -12.62
CA ASN A 166 -20.16 -13.69 -12.27
C ASN A 166 -19.97 -12.61 -11.20
N HIS A 167 -20.88 -11.63 -11.18
CA HIS A 167 -20.91 -10.62 -10.12
C HIS A 167 -21.38 -11.26 -8.82
N ALA A 168 -20.58 -11.14 -7.77
CA ALA A 168 -20.92 -11.56 -6.42
C ALA A 168 -21.96 -10.62 -5.78
N TYR A 169 -22.64 -11.14 -4.77
CA TYR A 169 -23.42 -10.30 -3.87
C TYR A 169 -22.54 -9.21 -3.26
N GLN A 170 -23.02 -7.98 -3.23
CA GLN A 170 -22.34 -6.87 -2.57
C GLN A 170 -23.14 -6.49 -1.33
N ILE A 171 -22.48 -6.51 -0.16
CA ILE A 171 -23.08 -6.10 1.10
C ILE A 171 -23.59 -4.67 0.93
N ARG A 172 -24.90 -4.47 1.05
CA ARG A 172 -25.53 -3.16 0.87
C ARG A 172 -25.17 -2.25 2.02
N ARG A 173 -24.88 -0.99 1.68
CA ARG A 173 -24.71 0.11 2.60
C ARG A 173 -26.08 0.63 3.05
N GLU A 174 -26.76 -0.03 3.94
CA GLU A 174 -27.94 0.54 4.62
C GLU A 174 -27.52 1.46 5.77
N SER A 175 -26.27 1.38 6.17
CA SER A 175 -25.65 2.08 7.27
C SER A 175 -24.67 3.16 6.79
N LYS A 176 -24.39 4.13 7.65
CA LYS A 176 -23.36 5.14 7.40
C LYS A 176 -22.02 4.45 7.27
N GLU A 177 -21.27 4.82 6.23
CA GLU A 177 -19.89 4.41 6.08
C GLU A 177 -19.03 5.24 7.04
N TYR A 178 -18.34 4.58 7.95
CA TYR A 178 -17.37 5.25 8.81
C TYR A 178 -16.11 5.63 8.04
N GLU A 179 -15.54 6.76 8.38
CA GLU A 179 -14.19 7.12 7.91
C GLU A 179 -13.15 6.22 8.57
N GLU A 180 -13.40 5.75 9.79
CA GLU A 180 -12.54 4.91 10.61
C GLU A 180 -12.78 3.41 10.38
N LEU A 181 -11.73 2.61 10.56
CA LEU A 181 -11.81 1.16 10.48
C LEU A 181 -12.48 0.62 11.75
N GLN A 182 -13.60 -0.08 11.58
CA GLN A 182 -14.27 -0.79 12.68
C GLN A 182 -13.59 -2.16 12.86
N ILE A 183 -13.19 -2.47 14.10
CA ILE A 183 -12.51 -3.71 14.44
C ILE A 183 -13.29 -4.42 15.55
N GLY A 184 -13.67 -5.66 15.31
CA GLY A 184 -14.32 -6.52 16.30
C GLY A 184 -13.48 -7.76 16.55
N GLU A 185 -12.97 -7.93 17.77
CA GLU A 185 -12.12 -9.06 18.14
C GLU A 185 -12.86 -10.04 19.04
N THR A 186 -12.64 -11.33 18.79
CA THR A 186 -13.18 -12.44 19.60
C THR A 186 -12.19 -13.59 19.64
N THR A 187 -12.34 -14.48 20.63
CA THR A 187 -11.54 -15.69 20.75
C THR A 187 -12.43 -16.92 20.94
N ALA A 188 -11.93 -18.07 20.49
CA ALA A 188 -12.53 -19.38 20.71
C ALA A 188 -11.45 -20.43 21.00
N SER A 189 -11.85 -21.65 21.38
CA SER A 189 -10.93 -22.77 21.52
C SER A 189 -10.62 -23.40 20.16
N VAL A 190 -9.32 -23.57 19.87
CA VAL A 190 -8.84 -24.32 18.70
C VAL A 190 -9.32 -25.76 18.75
N LYS A 191 -9.29 -26.39 19.94
CA LYS A 191 -9.70 -27.78 20.14
C LYS A 191 -11.18 -27.97 19.79
N GLU A 192 -12.07 -27.11 20.31
CA GLU A 192 -13.51 -27.16 20.01
C GLU A 192 -13.76 -27.08 18.50
N LEU A 193 -13.14 -26.09 17.83
CA LEU A 193 -13.32 -25.90 16.39
C LEU A 193 -12.77 -27.09 15.58
N LEU A 194 -11.63 -27.67 15.99
CA LEU A 194 -11.06 -28.84 15.33
C LEU A 194 -11.95 -30.07 15.51
N GLU A 195 -12.54 -30.28 16.70
CA GLU A 195 -13.48 -31.39 16.93
C GLU A 195 -14.72 -31.28 16.05
N VAL A 196 -15.32 -30.08 16.00
CA VAL A 196 -16.51 -29.84 15.17
C VAL A 196 -16.16 -30.01 13.68
N SER A 197 -15.06 -29.41 13.21
CA SER A 197 -14.64 -29.56 11.81
C SER A 197 -14.40 -31.04 11.43
N ARG A 198 -13.77 -31.81 12.32
CA ARG A 198 -13.54 -33.25 12.10
C ARG A 198 -14.83 -34.07 12.08
N LYS A 199 -15.82 -33.73 12.91
CA LYS A 199 -17.15 -34.37 12.88
C LYS A 199 -17.83 -34.22 11.53
N HIS A 200 -17.65 -33.05 10.90
CA HIS A 200 -18.14 -32.79 9.54
C HIS A 200 -17.20 -33.28 8.43
N GLY A 201 -16.04 -33.87 8.75
CA GLY A 201 -15.09 -34.39 7.76
C GLY A 201 -14.41 -33.28 6.91
N VAL A 202 -14.22 -32.09 7.48
CA VAL A 202 -13.66 -30.93 6.77
C VAL A 202 -12.49 -30.30 7.53
N SER A 203 -11.72 -29.50 6.85
CA SER A 203 -10.70 -28.66 7.50
C SER A 203 -11.32 -27.44 8.18
N MET A 204 -10.62 -26.88 9.18
CA MET A 204 -11.02 -25.63 9.86
C MET A 204 -11.29 -24.49 8.86
N SER A 205 -10.46 -24.35 7.83
CA SER A 205 -10.63 -23.30 6.82
C SER A 205 -11.91 -23.48 6.01
N VAL A 206 -12.26 -24.71 5.62
CA VAL A 206 -13.51 -25.03 4.93
C VAL A 206 -14.71 -24.71 5.81
N PHE A 207 -14.66 -25.15 7.08
CA PHE A 207 -15.74 -24.91 8.04
C PHE A 207 -15.99 -23.41 8.26
N LEU A 208 -14.94 -22.63 8.53
CA LEU A 208 -15.06 -21.18 8.74
C LEU A 208 -15.52 -20.45 7.48
N THR A 209 -15.10 -20.93 6.30
CA THR A 209 -15.56 -20.39 5.01
C THR A 209 -17.05 -20.59 4.82
N ALA A 210 -17.55 -21.80 5.06
CA ALA A 210 -18.98 -22.10 4.98
C ALA A 210 -19.80 -21.30 6.00
N ALA A 211 -19.32 -21.21 7.25
CA ALA A 211 -19.96 -20.40 8.28
C ALA A 211 -20.04 -18.92 7.91
N MET A 212 -18.99 -18.37 7.31
CA MET A 212 -18.98 -16.98 6.85
C MET A 212 -19.91 -16.76 5.65
N ILE A 213 -19.99 -17.70 4.72
CA ILE A 213 -20.93 -17.64 3.58
C ILE A 213 -22.38 -17.62 4.09
N CYS A 214 -22.74 -18.52 5.03
CA CYS A 214 -24.07 -18.55 5.64
C CYS A 214 -24.38 -17.27 6.42
N ALA A 215 -23.41 -16.76 7.20
CA ALA A 215 -23.59 -15.52 7.97
C ALA A 215 -23.86 -14.29 7.08
N ILE A 216 -23.25 -14.25 5.91
CA ILE A 216 -23.50 -13.20 4.92
C ILE A 216 -24.85 -13.40 4.23
N HIS A 217 -25.22 -14.66 3.93
CA HIS A 217 -26.50 -14.96 3.30
C HIS A 217 -27.69 -14.46 4.13
N GLU A 218 -27.63 -14.53 5.45
CA GLU A 218 -28.70 -14.03 6.32
C GLU A 218 -28.98 -12.52 6.16
N GLU A 219 -28.06 -11.77 5.59
CA GLU A 219 -28.25 -10.36 5.23
C GLU A 219 -28.76 -10.17 3.80
N GLN A 220 -28.91 -11.24 3.01
CA GLN A 220 -29.46 -11.17 1.67
C GLN A 220 -31.00 -11.13 1.68
N SER A 221 -31.58 -10.24 0.90
CA SER A 221 -33.00 -10.36 0.57
C SER A 221 -33.22 -11.42 -0.52
N LYS A 222 -34.43 -11.98 -0.63
CA LYS A 222 -34.78 -12.98 -1.65
C LYS A 222 -34.44 -12.56 -3.09
N ILE A 223 -34.50 -11.27 -3.40
CA ILE A 223 -34.11 -10.74 -4.72
C ILE A 223 -32.60 -10.81 -4.92
N GLN A 224 -31.84 -10.71 -3.85
CA GLN A 224 -30.36 -10.69 -3.87
C GLN A 224 -29.74 -12.09 -3.90
N GLU A 225 -30.48 -13.13 -3.50
CA GLU A 225 -30.06 -14.54 -3.57
C GLU A 225 -29.71 -14.99 -5.01
N LYS A 226 -30.20 -14.27 -6.04
CA LYS A 226 -29.79 -14.47 -7.43
C LYS A 226 -28.27 -14.29 -7.65
N LYS A 227 -27.58 -13.59 -6.74
CA LYS A 227 -26.14 -13.39 -6.78
C LYS A 227 -25.45 -14.27 -5.74
N PRO A 228 -24.41 -15.01 -6.12
CA PRO A 228 -23.68 -15.85 -5.18
C PRO A 228 -22.96 -14.99 -4.11
N VAL A 229 -22.87 -15.51 -2.89
CA VAL A 229 -21.91 -15.04 -1.90
C VAL A 229 -20.57 -15.67 -2.23
N ILE A 230 -19.55 -14.86 -2.50
CA ILE A 230 -18.21 -15.32 -2.86
C ILE A 230 -17.20 -14.73 -1.88
N LEU A 231 -16.39 -15.57 -1.27
CA LEU A 231 -15.29 -15.16 -0.42
C LEU A 231 -13.95 -15.24 -1.17
N MET A 232 -13.07 -14.30 -0.95
CA MET A 232 -11.66 -14.43 -1.31
C MET A 232 -10.91 -15.05 -0.13
N VAL A 233 -10.25 -16.17 -0.36
CA VAL A 233 -9.45 -16.88 0.65
C VAL A 233 -7.99 -16.94 0.17
N PRO A 234 -7.07 -16.17 0.80
CA PRO A 234 -5.65 -16.22 0.47
C PRO A 234 -5.03 -17.59 0.74
N VAL A 235 -4.09 -17.99 -0.11
CA VAL A 235 -3.37 -19.27 -0.05
C VAL A 235 -1.87 -19.00 -0.06
N ASN A 236 -1.17 -19.50 0.97
CA ASN A 236 0.30 -19.42 1.03
C ASN A 236 0.92 -20.37 -0.01
N LEU A 237 1.58 -19.81 -1.00
CA LEU A 237 2.20 -20.58 -2.09
C LEU A 237 3.42 -21.38 -1.62
N ARG A 238 4.10 -21.00 -0.54
CA ARG A 238 5.29 -21.69 -0.02
C ARG A 238 5.01 -23.14 0.40
N LYS A 239 3.74 -23.46 0.69
CA LYS A 239 3.32 -24.84 0.97
C LYS A 239 3.27 -25.72 -0.28
N ILE A 240 3.18 -25.13 -1.46
CA ILE A 240 3.03 -25.82 -2.76
C ILE A 240 4.32 -25.66 -3.58
N PHE A 241 4.90 -24.50 -3.53
CA PHE A 241 6.13 -24.09 -4.21
C PHE A 241 7.14 -23.62 -3.15
N PRO A 242 8.07 -24.49 -2.70
CA PRO A 242 9.00 -24.15 -1.63
C PRO A 242 9.81 -22.89 -1.93
N SER A 243 9.79 -21.92 -1.02
CA SER A 243 10.53 -20.67 -1.10
C SER A 243 10.77 -20.10 0.30
N ASP A 244 11.96 -19.58 0.53
CA ASP A 244 12.36 -18.92 1.77
C ASP A 244 12.19 -17.40 1.72
N SER A 245 11.56 -16.90 0.67
CA SER A 245 11.30 -15.49 0.47
C SER A 245 10.48 -14.89 1.61
N MET A 246 10.90 -13.74 2.10
CA MET A 246 10.15 -12.90 3.05
C MET A 246 9.21 -11.92 2.33
N LEU A 247 9.29 -11.85 1.00
CA LEU A 247 8.43 -11.00 0.17
C LEU A 247 7.07 -11.67 -0.08
N ASN A 248 6.19 -10.97 -0.81
CA ASN A 248 4.88 -11.51 -1.18
C ASN A 248 5.00 -12.75 -2.06
N PHE A 249 4.50 -13.88 -1.56
CA PHE A 249 4.39 -15.11 -2.34
C PHE A 249 3.12 -15.88 -1.95
N PHE A 250 1.98 -15.36 -2.39
CA PHE A 250 0.66 -15.94 -2.11
C PHE A 250 -0.26 -15.86 -3.34
N SER A 251 -1.28 -16.67 -3.34
CA SER A 251 -2.39 -16.65 -4.30
C SER A 251 -3.71 -16.61 -3.52
N TYR A 252 -4.83 -16.84 -4.16
CA TYR A 252 -6.14 -16.91 -3.52
C TYR A 252 -7.06 -17.86 -4.28
N ILE A 253 -8.06 -18.36 -3.57
CA ILE A 253 -9.20 -19.07 -4.12
C ILE A 253 -10.48 -18.28 -3.81
N GLU A 254 -11.56 -18.57 -4.55
CA GLU A 254 -12.81 -17.80 -4.46
C GLU A 254 -14.00 -18.76 -4.27
N PRO A 255 -14.08 -19.48 -3.12
CA PRO A 255 -15.25 -20.28 -2.81
C PRO A 255 -16.49 -19.42 -2.75
N GLY A 256 -17.58 -19.91 -3.30
CA GLY A 256 -18.84 -19.18 -3.29
C GLY A 256 -20.04 -20.11 -3.36
N TYR A 257 -21.19 -19.60 -2.90
CA TYR A 257 -22.44 -20.33 -2.91
C TYR A 257 -23.60 -19.45 -3.37
N ARG A 258 -24.53 -20.04 -4.14
CA ARG A 258 -25.77 -19.40 -4.56
C ARG A 258 -26.94 -20.04 -3.82
N PHE A 259 -27.68 -19.23 -3.10
CA PHE A 259 -28.84 -19.62 -2.33
C PHE A 259 -30.14 -19.54 -3.15
N GLY A 260 -31.23 -20.10 -2.65
CA GLY A 260 -32.56 -20.00 -3.26
C GLY A 260 -32.91 -21.11 -4.27
N GLU A 261 -32.08 -22.16 -4.38
CA GLU A 261 -32.29 -23.29 -5.26
C GLU A 261 -32.78 -24.55 -4.47
N GLY A 262 -33.22 -24.37 -3.22
CA GLY A 262 -33.78 -25.44 -2.37
C GLY A 262 -32.78 -26.32 -1.63
N LYS A 263 -31.47 -25.94 -1.69
CA LYS A 263 -30.37 -26.54 -0.92
C LYS A 263 -29.66 -25.45 -0.15
N ASP A 264 -30.28 -24.98 0.92
CA ASP A 264 -29.83 -23.75 1.61
C ASP A 264 -29.42 -24.05 3.06
N SER A 265 -29.25 -25.36 3.43
CA SER A 265 -28.77 -25.73 4.75
C SER A 265 -27.28 -25.46 4.93
N PHE A 266 -26.84 -25.37 6.18
CA PHE A 266 -25.41 -25.24 6.50
C PHE A 266 -24.59 -26.41 5.92
N ASP A 267 -25.12 -27.62 5.97
CA ASP A 267 -24.43 -28.82 5.45
C ASP A 267 -24.31 -28.82 3.94
N ASP A 268 -25.30 -28.27 3.19
CA ASP A 268 -25.21 -28.11 1.74
C ASP A 268 -24.11 -27.12 1.37
N VAL A 269 -24.02 -25.97 2.08
CA VAL A 269 -22.98 -24.96 1.87
C VAL A 269 -21.60 -25.52 2.23
N LEU A 270 -21.53 -26.31 3.31
CA LEU A 270 -20.28 -26.90 3.77
C LEU A 270 -19.73 -27.93 2.76
N GLU A 271 -20.60 -28.82 2.24
CA GLU A 271 -20.18 -29.79 1.23
C GLU A 271 -19.75 -29.13 -0.07
N ALA A 272 -20.49 -28.13 -0.56
CA ALA A 272 -20.12 -27.39 -1.74
C ALA A 272 -18.78 -26.62 -1.55
N THR A 273 -18.57 -26.07 -0.36
CA THR A 273 -17.31 -25.40 0.00
C THR A 273 -16.15 -26.39 0.02
N LYS A 274 -16.35 -27.57 0.61
CA LYS A 274 -15.36 -28.66 0.64
C LYS A 274 -14.95 -29.08 -0.77
N GLN A 275 -15.92 -29.37 -1.63
CA GLN A 275 -15.67 -29.75 -3.01
C GLN A 275 -14.91 -28.65 -3.76
N TYR A 276 -15.27 -27.38 -3.57
CA TYR A 276 -14.58 -26.27 -4.18
C TYR A 276 -13.11 -26.20 -3.75
N PHE A 277 -12.82 -26.40 -2.45
CA PHE A 277 -11.45 -26.40 -1.94
C PHE A 277 -10.63 -27.57 -2.51
N GLU A 278 -11.20 -28.77 -2.56
CA GLU A 278 -10.53 -29.96 -3.13
C GLU A 278 -10.17 -29.74 -4.61
N GLU A 279 -11.08 -29.19 -5.40
CA GLU A 279 -10.85 -28.92 -6.83
C GLU A 279 -9.85 -27.79 -7.09
N ASN A 280 -9.81 -26.75 -6.25
CA ASN A 280 -9.10 -25.51 -6.53
C ASN A 280 -7.79 -25.33 -5.76
N LEU A 281 -7.47 -26.17 -4.78
CA LEU A 281 -6.19 -26.17 -4.06
C LEU A 281 -5.17 -27.15 -4.66
N SER A 282 -5.47 -27.83 -5.78
CA SER A 282 -4.50 -28.67 -6.46
C SER A 282 -3.32 -27.79 -6.96
N LYS A 283 -2.13 -28.40 -7.01
CA LYS A 283 -0.90 -27.72 -7.46
C LYS A 283 -1.08 -27.13 -8.86
N GLU A 284 -1.73 -27.87 -9.76
CA GLU A 284 -1.99 -27.50 -11.14
C GLU A 284 -2.89 -26.25 -11.24
N LYS A 285 -3.98 -26.21 -10.47
CA LYS A 285 -4.90 -25.06 -10.45
C LYS A 285 -4.29 -23.81 -9.85
N ILE A 286 -3.49 -23.97 -8.81
CA ILE A 286 -2.75 -22.86 -8.20
C ILE A 286 -1.65 -22.34 -9.15
N ALA A 287 -0.91 -23.26 -9.86
CA ALA A 287 0.06 -22.89 -10.87
C ALA A 287 -0.58 -22.13 -12.02
N GLU A 288 -1.72 -22.62 -12.54
CA GLU A 288 -2.50 -21.96 -13.60
C GLU A 288 -2.85 -20.51 -13.23
N ARG A 289 -3.36 -20.29 -12.01
CA ARG A 289 -3.70 -18.94 -11.51
C ARG A 289 -2.48 -18.03 -11.37
N MET A 290 -1.42 -18.56 -10.76
CA MET A 290 -0.16 -17.83 -10.59
C MET A 290 0.40 -17.41 -11.96
N ASN A 291 0.49 -18.33 -12.91
CA ASN A 291 1.03 -18.07 -14.25
C ASN A 291 0.17 -17.08 -15.04
N ASN A 292 -1.15 -17.12 -14.91
CA ASN A 292 -2.05 -16.14 -15.51
C ASN A 292 -1.81 -14.73 -14.97
N LEU A 293 -1.60 -14.56 -13.66
CA LEU A 293 -1.32 -13.25 -13.06
C LEU A 293 0.02 -12.68 -13.50
N ILE A 294 1.08 -13.51 -13.52
CA ILE A 294 2.43 -13.11 -13.93
C ILE A 294 2.48 -12.77 -15.43
N ALA A 295 1.68 -13.45 -16.25
CA ALA A 295 1.62 -13.20 -17.69
C ALA A 295 1.25 -11.74 -18.02
N TYR A 296 0.40 -11.09 -17.22
CA TYR A 296 0.10 -9.66 -17.38
C TYR A 296 1.33 -8.79 -17.16
N GLU A 297 2.15 -9.12 -16.16
CA GLU A 297 3.37 -8.38 -15.86
C GLU A 297 4.44 -8.54 -16.95
N LYS A 298 4.56 -9.74 -17.49
CA LYS A 298 5.52 -10.06 -18.55
C LYS A 298 5.08 -9.64 -19.97
N HIS A 299 3.86 -9.11 -20.13
CA HIS A 299 3.36 -8.68 -21.43
C HIS A 299 4.17 -7.51 -21.99
N LYS A 300 4.70 -7.64 -23.21
CA LYS A 300 5.64 -6.67 -23.82
C LYS A 300 5.14 -5.23 -23.80
N ILE A 301 3.89 -5.00 -24.19
CA ILE A 301 3.30 -3.63 -24.19
C ILE A 301 3.17 -3.08 -22.79
N LEU A 302 2.72 -3.90 -21.82
CA LEU A 302 2.59 -3.47 -20.41
C LEU A 302 3.94 -3.19 -19.78
N LYS A 303 5.00 -3.90 -20.16
CA LYS A 303 6.35 -3.64 -19.65
C LYS A 303 6.78 -2.19 -19.90
N TRP A 304 6.54 -1.64 -21.08
CA TRP A 304 6.98 -0.31 -21.50
C TRP A 304 5.92 0.81 -21.29
N ALA A 305 4.72 0.48 -20.87
CA ALA A 305 3.71 1.49 -20.58
C ALA A 305 4.12 2.38 -19.39
N PRO A 306 3.94 3.71 -19.46
CA PRO A 306 4.23 4.62 -18.36
C PRO A 306 3.51 4.21 -17.07
N LEU A 307 4.21 4.28 -15.94
CA LEU A 307 3.70 3.82 -14.64
C LEU A 307 2.38 4.51 -14.23
N GLU A 308 2.19 5.77 -14.55
CA GLU A 308 0.94 6.48 -14.22
C GLU A 308 -0.26 5.92 -14.99
N LEU A 309 -0.06 5.54 -16.26
CA LEU A 309 -1.10 4.86 -17.06
C LEU A 309 -1.41 3.48 -16.49
N LYS A 310 -0.36 2.70 -16.16
CA LYS A 310 -0.53 1.40 -15.47
C LYS A 310 -1.31 1.53 -14.18
N ASN A 311 -0.96 2.51 -13.33
CA ASN A 311 -1.64 2.73 -12.06
C ASN A 311 -3.14 3.05 -12.26
N ARG A 312 -3.50 3.81 -13.30
CA ARG A 312 -4.92 4.07 -13.64
C ARG A 312 -5.62 2.81 -14.08
N CYS A 313 -5.01 2.02 -14.97
CA CYS A 313 -5.56 0.74 -15.42
C CYS A 313 -5.71 -0.25 -14.26
N ILE A 314 -4.71 -0.36 -13.37
CA ILE A 314 -4.77 -1.22 -12.18
C ILE A 314 -5.92 -0.78 -11.26
N LYS A 315 -6.11 0.51 -11.03
CA LYS A 315 -7.24 1.03 -10.23
C LYS A 315 -8.60 0.68 -10.85
N MET A 316 -8.72 0.80 -12.16
CA MET A 316 -9.95 0.41 -12.86
C MET A 316 -10.19 -1.10 -12.77
N GLY A 317 -9.15 -1.90 -13.01
CA GLY A 317 -9.21 -3.36 -12.88
C GLY A 317 -9.57 -3.80 -11.46
N ALA A 318 -8.97 -3.18 -10.44
CA ALA A 318 -9.29 -3.44 -9.03
C ALA A 318 -10.77 -3.16 -8.71
N LYS A 319 -11.33 -2.02 -9.18
CA LYS A 319 -12.76 -1.71 -9.02
C LYS A 319 -13.69 -2.71 -9.71
N LEU A 320 -13.27 -3.28 -10.84
CA LEU A 320 -14.05 -4.32 -11.52
C LEU A 320 -13.96 -5.64 -10.76
N ALA A 321 -12.76 -6.05 -10.34
CA ALA A 321 -12.55 -7.23 -9.52
C ALA A 321 -13.25 -7.15 -8.15
N GLU A 322 -13.43 -5.95 -7.62
CA GLU A 322 -14.23 -5.73 -6.41
C GLU A 322 -15.68 -6.23 -6.54
N ARG A 323 -16.25 -6.29 -7.73
CA ARG A 323 -17.62 -6.79 -7.96
C ARG A 323 -17.71 -8.32 -7.99
N GLU A 324 -16.59 -8.99 -8.03
CA GLU A 324 -16.50 -10.46 -8.13
C GLU A 324 -16.41 -11.14 -6.76
N VAL A 325 -16.19 -10.37 -5.70
CA VAL A 325 -16.00 -10.88 -4.33
C VAL A 325 -16.92 -10.15 -3.36
N THR A 326 -17.53 -10.87 -2.42
CA THR A 326 -18.40 -10.32 -1.37
C THR A 326 -17.59 -9.86 -0.15
N ALA A 327 -16.74 -10.74 0.38
CA ALA A 327 -15.94 -10.53 1.59
C ALA A 327 -14.61 -11.30 1.50
N VAL A 328 -13.72 -11.08 2.46
CA VAL A 328 -12.42 -11.76 2.55
C VAL A 328 -12.36 -12.60 3.82
N LEU A 329 -11.82 -13.81 3.74
CA LEU A 329 -11.48 -14.64 4.88
C LEU A 329 -10.00 -15.02 4.82
N SER A 330 -9.21 -14.46 5.72
CA SER A 330 -7.77 -14.66 5.79
C SER A 330 -7.40 -15.52 6.99
N ASN A 331 -6.88 -16.74 6.75
CA ASN A 331 -6.43 -17.64 7.80
C ASN A 331 -4.91 -17.71 7.84
N MET A 332 -4.30 -17.11 8.86
CA MET A 332 -2.85 -17.08 9.07
C MET A 332 -2.29 -18.38 9.67
N SER A 333 -3.16 -19.37 9.89
CA SER A 333 -2.76 -20.65 10.50
C SER A 333 -2.27 -20.50 11.96
N VAL A 334 -1.41 -21.41 12.40
CA VAL A 334 -0.91 -21.50 13.79
C VAL A 334 0.40 -20.73 13.91
N VAL A 335 0.46 -19.79 14.85
CA VAL A 335 1.72 -19.18 15.28
C VAL A 335 2.37 -20.10 16.33
N LYS A 336 3.60 -20.55 16.05
CA LYS A 336 4.33 -21.45 16.95
C LYS A 336 5.43 -20.67 17.66
N MET A 337 5.52 -20.84 18.97
CA MET A 337 6.63 -20.33 19.80
C MET A 337 7.17 -21.49 20.66
N PRO A 338 8.47 -21.46 21.01
CA PRO A 338 9.02 -22.45 21.92
C PRO A 338 8.29 -22.43 23.27
N PRO A 339 8.12 -23.60 23.93
CA PRO A 339 7.35 -23.69 25.18
C PRO A 339 7.82 -22.74 26.28
N GLU A 340 9.13 -22.48 26.36
CA GLU A 340 9.78 -21.62 27.35
C GLU A 340 9.32 -20.16 27.18
N TYR A 341 9.03 -19.74 25.95
CA TYR A 341 8.52 -18.42 25.59
C TYR A 341 6.99 -18.34 25.65
N ALA A 342 6.33 -19.43 25.29
CA ALA A 342 4.87 -19.50 25.22
C ALA A 342 4.18 -19.17 26.56
N LYS A 343 4.82 -19.46 27.69
CA LYS A 343 4.29 -19.17 29.03
C LYS A 343 4.07 -17.67 29.30
N TYR A 344 4.79 -16.75 28.61
CA TYR A 344 4.68 -15.31 28.74
C TYR A 344 3.65 -14.70 27.77
N ILE A 345 3.20 -15.48 26.78
CA ILE A 345 2.33 -15.01 25.72
C ILE A 345 0.89 -15.40 26.04
N GLU A 346 -0.05 -14.46 25.86
CA GLU A 346 -1.49 -14.71 25.98
C GLU A 346 -2.08 -15.14 24.63
N ARG A 347 -1.88 -14.34 23.60
CA ARG A 347 -2.39 -14.63 22.26
C ARG A 347 -1.67 -13.83 21.18
N PHE A 348 -1.80 -14.28 19.94
CA PHE A 348 -1.53 -13.53 18.72
C PHE A 348 -2.84 -13.17 18.04
N GLY A 349 -2.80 -12.12 17.23
CA GLY A 349 -3.92 -11.77 16.38
C GLY A 349 -3.48 -10.97 15.16
N VAL A 350 -4.40 -10.81 14.21
CA VAL A 350 -4.15 -10.14 12.94
C VAL A 350 -5.41 -9.51 12.42
N TYR A 351 -5.30 -8.33 11.84
CA TYR A 351 -6.35 -7.70 11.04
C TYR A 351 -5.77 -6.73 10.02
N THR A 352 -6.59 -6.34 9.06
CA THR A 352 -6.14 -5.54 7.92
C THR A 352 -7.07 -4.38 7.64
N SER A 353 -6.52 -3.33 7.04
CA SER A 353 -7.33 -2.28 6.42
C SER A 353 -8.07 -2.84 5.21
N THR A 354 -9.36 -2.57 5.11
CA THR A 354 -10.21 -3.08 4.05
C THR A 354 -11.32 -2.10 3.68
N MET A 355 -11.80 -2.18 2.44
CA MET A 355 -13.03 -1.52 1.98
C MET A 355 -14.27 -2.40 2.15
N ARG A 356 -14.07 -3.67 2.55
CA ARG A 356 -15.09 -4.71 2.64
C ARG A 356 -15.22 -5.20 4.08
N THR A 357 -16.05 -6.20 4.27
CA THR A 357 -15.98 -7.03 5.48
C THR A 357 -14.88 -8.06 5.29
N GLU A 358 -13.95 -8.10 6.23
CA GLU A 358 -12.88 -9.09 6.24
C GLU A 358 -12.81 -9.77 7.60
N LEU A 359 -12.65 -11.10 7.58
CA LEU A 359 -12.40 -11.92 8.75
C LEU A 359 -10.97 -12.44 8.69
N CYS A 360 -10.15 -12.02 9.63
CA CYS A 360 -8.81 -12.57 9.84
C CYS A 360 -8.82 -13.57 11.00
N VAL A 361 -8.14 -14.68 10.82
CA VAL A 361 -8.06 -15.77 11.79
C VAL A 361 -6.60 -16.12 12.05
N CYS A 362 -6.25 -16.27 13.34
CA CYS A 362 -4.91 -16.62 13.78
C CYS A 362 -5.00 -17.46 15.06
N SER A 363 -4.15 -18.46 15.23
CA SER A 363 -4.16 -19.29 16.42
C SER A 363 -2.81 -19.38 17.12
N PHE A 364 -2.84 -19.45 18.46
CA PHE A 364 -1.70 -19.68 19.31
C PHE A 364 -2.09 -20.54 20.51
N GLY A 365 -1.42 -21.67 20.70
CA GLY A 365 -1.84 -22.68 21.68
C GLY A 365 -3.26 -23.16 21.41
N ASP A 366 -4.13 -23.07 22.40
CA ASP A 366 -5.57 -23.38 22.26
C ASP A 366 -6.42 -22.13 21.96
N THR A 367 -5.85 -20.96 21.86
CA THR A 367 -6.57 -19.72 21.58
C THR A 367 -6.64 -19.47 20.08
N LEU A 368 -7.85 -19.43 19.53
CA LEU A 368 -8.14 -18.99 18.18
C LEU A 368 -8.66 -17.55 18.23
N SER A 369 -7.95 -16.62 17.61
CA SER A 369 -8.34 -15.22 17.51
C SER A 369 -9.07 -14.96 16.20
N PHE A 370 -10.25 -14.37 16.27
CA PHE A 370 -11.02 -13.84 15.15
C PHE A 370 -10.97 -12.32 15.20
N ALA A 371 -10.67 -11.69 14.08
CA ALA A 371 -10.78 -10.25 13.95
C ALA A 371 -11.59 -9.90 12.70
N PHE A 372 -12.75 -9.31 12.91
CA PHE A 372 -13.55 -8.72 11.85
C PHE A 372 -13.14 -7.28 11.66
N THR A 373 -12.87 -6.90 10.42
CA THR A 373 -12.66 -5.51 10.02
C THR A 373 -13.69 -5.10 8.99
N SER A 374 -14.20 -3.89 9.12
CA SER A 374 -15.22 -3.33 8.23
C SER A 374 -15.20 -1.80 8.31
N ARG A 375 -15.78 -1.14 7.30
CA ARG A 375 -16.10 0.30 7.37
C ARG A 375 -17.60 0.56 7.46
N TYR A 376 -18.37 -0.48 7.76
CA TYR A 376 -19.81 -0.37 7.98
C TYR A 376 -20.10 -0.40 9.48
N ASP A 377 -21.15 0.34 9.89
CA ASP A 377 -21.61 0.38 11.28
C ASP A 377 -22.34 -0.90 11.69
N SER A 378 -22.87 -1.67 10.72
CA SER A 378 -23.57 -2.92 10.99
C SER A 378 -22.61 -4.03 11.42
N THR A 379 -22.92 -4.67 12.53
CA THR A 379 -22.26 -5.87 13.05
C THR A 379 -23.08 -7.15 12.83
N ASN A 380 -24.11 -7.11 11.97
CA ASN A 380 -25.02 -8.24 11.76
C ASN A 380 -24.28 -9.48 11.29
N ILE A 381 -23.42 -9.36 10.27
CA ILE A 381 -22.65 -10.51 9.74
C ILE A 381 -21.79 -11.15 10.85
N GLN A 382 -21.17 -10.34 11.71
CA GLN A 382 -20.39 -10.83 12.85
C GLN A 382 -21.28 -11.60 13.83
N ARG A 383 -22.46 -11.06 14.18
CA ARG A 383 -23.43 -11.70 15.08
C ARG A 383 -23.94 -13.01 14.49
N ASN A 384 -24.29 -13.02 13.20
CA ASN A 384 -24.74 -14.21 12.50
C ASN A 384 -23.65 -15.29 12.50
N PHE A 385 -22.40 -14.90 12.20
CA PHE A 385 -21.26 -15.81 12.23
C PHE A 385 -21.06 -16.44 13.61
N TYR A 386 -21.07 -15.63 14.68
CA TYR A 386 -20.90 -16.16 16.04
C TYR A 386 -22.09 -17.02 16.49
N ARG A 387 -23.30 -16.71 16.05
CA ARG A 387 -24.49 -17.55 16.31
C ARG A 387 -24.36 -18.91 15.64
N ILE A 388 -23.96 -18.95 14.37
CA ILE A 388 -23.70 -20.21 13.65
C ILE A 388 -22.62 -21.03 14.37
N LEU A 389 -21.51 -20.41 14.78
CA LEU A 389 -20.49 -21.12 15.56
C LEU A 389 -21.05 -21.71 16.87
N LYS A 390 -21.86 -20.94 17.60
CA LYS A 390 -22.50 -21.37 18.85
C LYS A 390 -23.49 -22.53 18.63
N GLU A 391 -24.28 -22.48 17.56
CA GLU A 391 -25.20 -23.55 17.17
C GLU A 391 -24.45 -24.87 16.87
N GLN A 392 -23.24 -24.78 16.39
CA GLN A 392 -22.34 -25.91 16.18
C GLN A 392 -21.52 -26.31 17.43
N GLY A 393 -21.78 -25.69 18.59
CA GLY A 393 -21.13 -26.01 19.86
C GLY A 393 -19.76 -25.32 20.09
N ILE A 394 -19.45 -24.29 19.35
CA ILE A 394 -18.21 -23.51 19.50
C ILE A 394 -18.51 -22.23 20.26
N PHE A 395 -17.90 -22.06 21.43
CA PHE A 395 -18.09 -20.87 22.25
C PHE A 395 -17.13 -19.77 21.91
N VAL A 396 -17.68 -18.56 21.67
CA VAL A 396 -16.89 -17.38 21.30
C VAL A 396 -16.92 -16.37 22.44
N LYS A 397 -15.74 -15.92 22.86
CA LYS A 397 -15.55 -14.88 23.87
C LYS A 397 -15.19 -13.56 23.20
N LYS A 398 -15.97 -12.51 23.46
CA LYS A 398 -15.66 -11.16 22.98
C LYS A 398 -14.41 -10.63 23.68
N VAL A 399 -13.52 -10.04 22.91
CA VAL A 399 -12.38 -9.28 23.38
C VAL A 399 -12.71 -7.80 23.18
N GLU A 400 -12.67 -7.01 24.23
CA GLU A 400 -12.84 -5.57 24.08
C GLU A 400 -11.55 -4.98 23.51
N PRO A 401 -11.62 -4.30 22.36
CA PRO A 401 -10.45 -3.67 21.77
C PRO A 401 -9.95 -2.56 22.73
N ASP A 402 -8.70 -2.67 23.12
CA ASP A 402 -8.06 -1.70 23.98
C ASP A 402 -7.08 -0.86 23.13
N TYR A 403 -7.55 0.31 22.69
CA TYR A 403 -6.81 1.26 21.89
C TYR A 403 -6.71 2.60 22.59
N PRO A 404 -5.66 3.40 22.31
CA PRO A 404 -5.60 4.79 22.78
C PRO A 404 -6.84 5.55 22.31
N LYS A 405 -7.52 6.23 23.23
CA LYS A 405 -8.78 6.94 22.96
C LYS A 405 -8.65 8.18 22.08
N GLU A 406 -7.45 8.69 21.85
CA GLU A 406 -7.20 9.89 21.04
C GLU A 406 -6.05 9.66 20.08
N ALA A 407 -6.39 9.37 18.82
CA ALA A 407 -5.45 9.54 17.72
C ALA A 407 -5.23 11.05 17.50
N LYS A 408 -4.00 11.54 17.65
CA LYS A 408 -3.68 12.93 17.32
C LYS A 408 -3.94 13.14 15.82
N PRO A 409 -4.82 14.09 15.45
CA PRO A 409 -5.13 14.33 14.05
C PRO A 409 -3.86 14.74 13.28
N ASN A 410 -3.61 14.07 12.17
CA ASN A 410 -2.44 14.35 11.34
C ASN A 410 -2.68 15.62 10.50
N TYR A 411 -2.28 16.79 11.03
CA TYR A 411 -2.47 18.12 10.42
C TYR A 411 -1.42 18.43 9.33
N GLU A 412 -1.03 17.48 8.51
CA GLU A 412 -0.02 17.67 7.46
C GLU A 412 -0.43 18.68 6.36
N GLY A 413 -0.67 19.91 6.73
CA GLY A 413 -0.92 21.01 5.79
C GLY A 413 -2.26 20.96 5.04
N LYS A 414 -3.12 19.96 5.30
CA LYS A 414 -4.42 19.82 4.62
C LYS A 414 -5.33 21.03 4.83
N LYS A 415 -5.38 21.56 6.05
CA LYS A 415 -6.17 22.76 6.36
C LYS A 415 -5.65 24.00 5.63
N VAL A 416 -4.32 24.17 5.58
CA VAL A 416 -3.68 25.27 4.84
C VAL A 416 -4.03 25.20 3.36
N PHE A 417 -3.96 24.00 2.77
CA PHE A 417 -4.32 23.80 1.38
C PHE A 417 -5.82 24.05 1.11
N GLN A 418 -6.70 23.64 2.01
CA GLN A 418 -8.14 23.93 1.91
C GLN A 418 -8.45 25.44 1.99
N ILE A 419 -7.81 26.14 2.93
CA ILE A 419 -7.93 27.61 3.07
C ILE A 419 -7.45 28.28 1.79
N PHE A 420 -6.29 27.89 1.28
CA PHE A 420 -5.74 28.43 0.04
C PHE A 420 -6.69 28.20 -1.15
N ASN A 421 -7.23 27.00 -1.33
CA ASN A 421 -8.24 26.73 -2.35
C ASN A 421 -9.45 27.66 -2.23
N PHE A 422 -9.97 27.81 -1.02
CA PHE A 422 -11.10 28.71 -0.77
C PHE A 422 -10.74 30.17 -1.13
N CYS A 423 -9.57 30.67 -0.71
CA CYS A 423 -9.13 32.02 -1.03
C CYS A 423 -8.96 32.25 -2.54
N CYS A 424 -8.41 31.29 -3.28
CA CYS A 424 -8.29 31.37 -4.73
C CYS A 424 -9.67 31.46 -5.41
N ILE A 425 -10.60 30.60 -5.02
CA ILE A 425 -11.96 30.61 -5.57
C ILE A 425 -12.67 31.93 -5.22
N ALA A 426 -12.58 32.37 -3.97
CA ALA A 426 -13.20 33.60 -3.50
C ALA A 426 -12.66 34.84 -4.25
N ALA A 427 -11.34 34.91 -4.45
CA ALA A 427 -10.69 36.00 -5.20
C ALA A 427 -11.17 36.03 -6.66
N VAL A 428 -11.21 34.89 -7.33
CA VAL A 428 -11.71 34.79 -8.72
C VAL A 428 -13.18 35.21 -8.82
N VAL A 429 -14.04 34.70 -7.93
CA VAL A 429 -15.48 35.07 -7.91
C VAL A 429 -15.65 36.57 -7.67
N LEU A 430 -14.91 37.12 -6.70
CA LEU A 430 -14.95 38.55 -6.41
C LEU A 430 -14.53 39.40 -7.63
N CYS A 431 -13.44 39.02 -8.31
CA CYS A 431 -12.99 39.70 -9.52
C CYS A 431 -14.04 39.66 -10.64
N ILE A 432 -14.71 38.51 -10.84
CA ILE A 432 -15.78 38.37 -11.82
C ILE A 432 -16.96 39.28 -11.44
N MET A 433 -17.38 39.29 -10.18
CA MET A 433 -18.48 40.15 -9.70
C MET A 433 -18.14 41.63 -9.87
N LEU A 434 -16.93 42.05 -9.49
CA LEU A 434 -16.49 43.43 -9.68
C LEU A 434 -16.45 43.84 -11.14
N ASN A 435 -15.99 42.97 -12.02
CA ASN A 435 -15.99 43.24 -13.46
C ASN A 435 -17.43 43.44 -13.99
N LEU A 436 -18.36 42.55 -13.62
CA LEU A 436 -19.74 42.60 -14.09
C LEU A 436 -20.48 43.87 -13.60
N VAL A 437 -20.15 44.36 -12.40
CA VAL A 437 -20.78 45.52 -11.79
C VAL A 437 -20.13 46.84 -12.23
N LEU A 438 -18.80 46.91 -12.25
CA LEU A 438 -18.06 48.16 -12.46
C LEU A 438 -17.66 48.41 -13.93
N THR A 439 -17.36 47.34 -14.65
CA THR A 439 -16.83 47.41 -16.02
C THR A 439 -17.33 46.28 -16.91
N PRO A 440 -18.66 46.18 -17.17
CA PRO A 440 -19.25 45.07 -17.89
C PRO A 440 -18.73 44.93 -19.34
N ASP A 441 -18.32 46.02 -19.97
CA ASP A 441 -17.78 46.04 -21.34
C ASP A 441 -16.33 45.58 -21.41
N LEU A 442 -15.60 45.50 -20.29
CA LEU A 442 -14.24 45.05 -20.21
C LEU A 442 -14.17 43.59 -19.69
N HIS A 443 -13.36 42.78 -20.33
CA HIS A 443 -13.25 41.35 -19.99
C HIS A 443 -12.01 41.04 -19.15
N TRP A 444 -11.57 41.97 -18.25
CA TRP A 444 -10.38 41.79 -17.44
C TRP A 444 -10.50 40.61 -16.42
N TRP A 445 -11.74 40.18 -16.12
CA TRP A 445 -11.95 38.99 -15.28
C TRP A 445 -11.25 37.73 -15.83
N ILE A 446 -11.03 37.64 -17.15
CA ILE A 446 -10.33 36.52 -17.78
C ILE A 446 -8.90 36.45 -17.27
N PHE A 447 -8.22 37.61 -17.10
CA PHE A 447 -6.88 37.66 -16.53
C PHE A 447 -6.86 37.24 -15.06
N ALA A 448 -7.88 37.61 -14.28
CA ALA A 448 -8.01 37.19 -12.89
C ALA A 448 -8.22 35.67 -12.78
N VAL A 449 -9.06 35.08 -13.64
CA VAL A 449 -9.23 33.63 -13.70
C VAL A 449 -7.94 32.92 -14.10
N ALA A 450 -7.28 33.37 -15.16
CA ALA A 450 -6.03 32.76 -15.65
C ALA A 450 -4.91 32.87 -14.61
N GLY A 451 -4.76 34.04 -13.96
CA GLY A 451 -3.79 34.28 -12.89
C GLY A 451 -4.06 33.41 -11.66
N GLY A 452 -5.32 33.39 -11.21
CA GLY A 452 -5.76 32.56 -10.10
C GLY A 452 -5.54 31.06 -10.37
N PHE A 453 -5.82 30.58 -11.57
CA PHE A 453 -5.57 29.21 -11.97
C PHE A 453 -4.09 28.87 -12.02
N SER A 454 -3.25 29.76 -12.59
CA SER A 454 -1.79 29.58 -12.64
C SER A 454 -1.17 29.50 -11.26
N MET A 455 -1.56 30.41 -10.35
CA MET A 455 -1.11 30.41 -8.96
C MET A 455 -1.60 29.15 -8.21
N TRP A 456 -2.86 28.78 -8.40
CA TRP A 456 -3.41 27.55 -7.82
C TRP A 456 -2.67 26.32 -8.32
N LEU A 457 -2.36 26.21 -9.61
CA LEU A 457 -1.65 25.08 -10.19
C LEU A 457 -0.24 24.92 -9.60
N ALA A 458 0.50 26.03 -9.48
CA ALA A 458 1.84 26.04 -8.89
C ALA A 458 1.79 25.63 -7.40
N PHE A 459 0.88 26.21 -6.62
CA PHE A 459 0.75 25.88 -5.20
C PHE A 459 0.23 24.46 -4.98
N ALA A 460 -0.78 24.02 -5.73
CA ALA A 460 -1.32 22.66 -5.66
C ALA A 460 -0.23 21.62 -5.97
N THR A 461 0.58 21.87 -6.99
CA THR A 461 1.72 21.01 -7.32
C THR A 461 2.75 21.03 -6.20
N GLY A 462 3.06 22.19 -5.64
CA GLY A 462 3.93 22.35 -4.47
C GLY A 462 3.47 21.51 -3.28
N TYR A 463 2.18 21.61 -2.96
CA TYR A 463 1.57 20.82 -1.88
C TYR A 463 1.59 19.31 -2.16
N LEU A 464 1.21 18.90 -3.37
CA LEU A 464 1.18 17.48 -3.75
C LEU A 464 2.58 16.83 -3.80
N LYS A 465 3.63 17.63 -4.06
CA LYS A 465 5.02 17.18 -4.17
C LYS A 465 5.89 17.59 -2.97
N ARG A 466 5.29 18.07 -1.87
CA ARG A 466 6.00 18.63 -0.70
C ARG A 466 7.02 17.67 -0.06
N TYR A 467 6.81 16.37 -0.20
CA TYR A 467 7.72 15.35 0.34
C TYR A 467 8.96 15.10 -0.52
N ASN A 468 9.00 15.62 -1.75
CA ASN A 468 10.16 15.52 -2.64
C ASN A 468 10.41 16.87 -3.32
N LEU A 469 11.25 17.70 -2.68
CA LEU A 469 11.52 19.07 -3.15
C LEU A 469 12.16 19.11 -4.53
N LEU A 470 13.04 18.15 -4.86
CA LEU A 470 13.69 18.07 -6.16
C LEU A 470 12.67 17.77 -7.28
N LYS A 471 11.76 16.85 -7.01
CA LYS A 471 10.65 16.55 -7.92
C LYS A 471 9.70 17.75 -8.04
N ASN A 472 9.47 18.47 -6.95
CA ASN A 472 8.69 19.70 -6.96
C ASN A 472 9.36 20.76 -7.85
N ALA A 473 10.66 21.01 -7.67
CA ALA A 473 11.41 21.96 -8.49
C ALA A 473 11.29 21.63 -9.99
N MET A 474 11.39 20.36 -10.38
CA MET A 474 11.20 19.94 -11.77
C MET A 474 9.79 20.23 -12.29
N TRP A 475 8.75 20.01 -11.47
CA TRP A 475 7.38 20.35 -11.87
C TRP A 475 7.15 21.86 -11.94
N GLN A 476 7.76 22.65 -11.05
CA GLN A 476 7.69 24.12 -11.11
C GLN A 476 8.36 24.65 -12.37
N LEU A 477 9.50 24.07 -12.78
CA LEU A 477 10.15 24.38 -14.05
C LEU A 477 9.16 24.27 -15.24
N LEU A 478 8.45 23.14 -15.33
CA LEU A 478 7.49 22.92 -16.41
C LEU A 478 6.29 23.89 -16.33
N ILE A 479 5.73 24.07 -15.13
CA ILE A 479 4.54 24.91 -14.93
C ILE A 479 4.86 26.38 -15.26
N VAL A 480 5.99 26.89 -14.77
CA VAL A 480 6.39 28.28 -15.01
C VAL A 480 6.75 28.50 -16.49
N SER A 481 7.47 27.56 -17.12
CA SER A 481 7.81 27.62 -18.54
C SER A 481 6.57 27.64 -19.42
N ILE A 482 5.67 26.68 -19.25
CA ILE A 482 4.44 26.61 -20.04
C ILE A 482 3.51 27.77 -19.72
N GLY A 483 3.35 28.11 -18.45
CA GLY A 483 2.53 29.21 -18.00
C GLY A 483 2.97 30.56 -18.58
N SER A 484 4.28 30.85 -18.56
CA SER A 484 4.81 32.09 -19.13
C SER A 484 4.61 32.19 -20.64
N ILE A 485 4.79 31.08 -21.37
CA ILE A 485 4.54 31.04 -22.83
C ILE A 485 3.05 31.26 -23.12
N LEU A 486 2.17 30.62 -22.39
CA LEU A 486 0.70 30.82 -22.56
C LEU A 486 0.31 32.27 -22.25
N TRP A 487 0.87 32.89 -21.21
CA TRP A 487 0.64 34.30 -20.90
C TRP A 487 1.14 35.24 -21.99
N ASP A 488 2.31 34.97 -22.54
CA ASP A 488 2.89 35.79 -23.63
C ASP A 488 2.03 35.69 -24.90
N ILE A 489 1.57 34.48 -25.26
CA ILE A 489 0.62 34.28 -26.38
C ILE A 489 -0.68 35.05 -26.12
N PHE A 490 -1.23 34.95 -24.90
CA PHE A 490 -2.50 35.56 -24.54
C PHE A 490 -2.45 37.10 -24.51
N THR A 491 -1.28 37.68 -24.18
CA THR A 491 -1.06 39.13 -24.13
C THR A 491 -0.56 39.74 -25.43
N GLY A 492 -0.45 38.97 -26.52
CA GLY A 492 -0.13 39.46 -27.85
C GLY A 492 1.25 39.08 -28.38
N TRP A 493 1.87 38.03 -27.82
CA TRP A 493 3.16 37.46 -28.26
C TRP A 493 4.32 38.43 -28.36
N HIS A 494 4.82 38.90 -27.23
CA HIS A 494 5.96 39.80 -27.13
C HIS A 494 7.32 39.10 -26.99
N ARG A 495 7.31 37.73 -26.89
CA ARG A 495 8.49 36.81 -26.77
C ARG A 495 9.27 36.94 -25.47
N TRP A 496 8.82 37.71 -24.50
CA TRP A 496 9.51 37.84 -23.21
C TRP A 496 9.59 36.48 -22.47
N SER A 497 8.62 35.62 -22.68
CA SER A 497 8.55 34.28 -22.10
C SER A 497 9.70 33.40 -22.57
N VAL A 498 10.01 33.40 -23.86
CA VAL A 498 11.01 32.51 -24.47
C VAL A 498 12.40 33.13 -24.50
N ASP A 499 12.51 34.49 -24.67
CA ASP A 499 13.77 35.18 -24.72
C ASP A 499 14.42 35.37 -23.34
N LEU A 500 13.61 35.55 -22.27
CA LEU A 500 14.11 35.87 -20.93
C LEU A 500 13.69 34.86 -19.89
N VAL A 501 12.35 34.63 -19.71
CA VAL A 501 11.84 33.87 -18.57
C VAL A 501 12.25 32.40 -18.64
N LEU A 502 12.08 31.76 -19.78
CA LEU A 502 12.41 30.34 -19.96
C LEU A 502 13.89 30.05 -19.66
N PRO A 503 14.91 30.72 -20.26
CA PRO A 503 16.32 30.49 -19.94
C PRO A 503 16.64 30.77 -18.47
N LEU A 504 16.05 31.81 -17.88
CA LEU A 504 16.31 32.21 -16.50
C LEU A 504 15.76 31.19 -15.52
N VAL A 505 14.52 30.74 -15.72
CA VAL A 505 13.87 29.72 -14.86
C VAL A 505 14.59 28.37 -14.92
N CYS A 506 15.09 27.99 -16.12
CA CYS A 506 15.92 26.80 -16.28
C CYS A 506 17.16 26.84 -15.38
N LEU A 507 17.94 27.93 -15.44
CA LEU A 507 19.14 28.10 -14.63
C LEU A 507 18.83 28.17 -13.12
N ILE A 508 17.82 28.94 -12.73
CA ILE A 508 17.42 29.07 -11.33
C ILE A 508 17.04 27.69 -10.76
N VAL A 509 16.27 26.89 -11.49
CA VAL A 509 15.85 25.59 -11.00
C VAL A 509 17.02 24.63 -10.88
N GLU A 510 17.97 24.61 -11.81
CA GLU A 510 19.19 23.79 -11.70
C GLU A 510 20.03 24.15 -10.47
N ILE A 511 20.22 25.46 -10.21
CA ILE A 511 20.94 25.96 -9.04
C ILE A 511 20.20 25.60 -7.75
N LEU A 512 18.88 25.80 -7.72
CA LEU A 512 18.05 25.42 -6.57
C LEU A 512 18.09 23.92 -6.27
N MET A 513 18.07 23.08 -7.31
CA MET A 513 18.20 21.63 -7.14
C MET A 513 19.53 21.26 -6.50
N GLU A 514 20.64 21.86 -6.93
CA GLU A 514 21.96 21.64 -6.33
C GLU A 514 21.98 22.09 -4.85
N LEU A 515 21.39 23.24 -4.57
CA LEU A 515 21.32 23.78 -3.20
C LEU A 515 20.48 22.86 -2.29
N ILE A 516 19.30 22.44 -2.76
CA ILE A 516 18.42 21.51 -2.03
C ILE A 516 19.15 20.19 -1.74
N ALA A 517 19.83 19.63 -2.76
CA ALA A 517 20.56 18.38 -2.60
C ALA A 517 21.68 18.47 -1.56
N ARG A 518 22.38 19.62 -1.49
CA ARG A 518 23.43 19.88 -0.49
C ARG A 518 22.85 20.07 0.92
N ILE A 519 21.83 20.92 1.07
CA ILE A 519 21.21 21.20 2.37
C ILE A 519 20.61 19.95 3.00
N GLN A 520 19.93 19.13 2.18
CA GLN A 520 19.28 17.90 2.68
C GLN A 520 20.23 16.70 2.74
N SER A 521 21.51 16.88 2.40
CA SER A 521 22.51 15.81 2.36
C SER A 521 22.03 14.54 1.63
N HIS A 522 21.25 14.74 0.56
CA HIS A 522 20.74 13.62 -0.23
C HIS A 522 21.88 12.88 -0.93
N PRO A 523 21.89 11.53 -0.90
CA PRO A 523 22.83 10.76 -1.68
C PRO A 523 22.57 11.01 -3.19
N PRO A 524 23.63 11.00 -4.04
CA PRO A 524 23.53 11.28 -5.47
C PRO A 524 22.43 10.49 -6.21
N LYS A 525 22.25 9.25 -5.84
CA LYS A 525 21.20 8.36 -6.39
C LYS A 525 19.76 8.90 -6.22
N GLU A 526 19.49 9.79 -5.27
CA GLU A 526 18.13 10.29 -5.03
C GLU A 526 17.73 11.43 -5.94
N TYR A 527 18.68 12.25 -6.37
CA TYR A 527 18.40 13.44 -7.19
C TYR A 527 18.85 13.33 -8.64
N MET A 528 19.66 12.35 -8.99
CA MET A 528 20.28 12.17 -10.30
C MET A 528 19.29 12.27 -11.46
N ILE A 529 18.17 11.56 -11.39
CA ILE A 529 17.17 11.55 -12.46
C ILE A 529 16.53 12.92 -12.68
N TYR A 530 16.26 13.68 -11.61
CA TYR A 530 15.65 15.00 -11.72
C TYR A 530 16.64 16.01 -12.31
N TYR A 531 17.92 15.87 -11.96
CA TYR A 531 19.00 16.65 -12.53
C TYR A 531 19.13 16.42 -14.03
N VAL A 532 19.19 15.14 -14.44
CA VAL A 532 19.26 14.77 -15.85
C VAL A 532 18.06 15.32 -16.61
N MET A 533 16.86 15.17 -16.09
CA MET A 533 15.65 15.66 -16.75
C MET A 533 15.65 17.20 -16.84
N ALA A 534 16.06 17.90 -15.79
CA ALA A 534 16.14 19.36 -15.80
C ALA A 534 17.20 19.84 -16.79
N SER A 535 18.42 19.30 -16.77
CA SER A 535 19.51 19.70 -17.68
C SER A 535 19.17 19.38 -19.15
N VAL A 536 18.58 18.20 -19.43
CA VAL A 536 18.13 17.87 -20.80
C VAL A 536 17.03 18.83 -21.26
N TYR A 537 16.05 19.14 -20.42
CA TYR A 537 15.02 20.12 -20.75
C TYR A 537 15.60 21.50 -21.01
N SER A 538 16.51 21.98 -20.14
CA SER A 538 17.17 23.29 -20.22
C SER A 538 18.12 23.43 -21.42
N MET A 539 18.62 22.31 -21.96
CA MET A 539 19.39 22.31 -23.20
C MET A 539 18.50 22.21 -24.44
N VAL A 540 17.63 21.19 -24.47
CA VAL A 540 16.89 20.80 -25.69
C VAL A 540 15.87 21.87 -26.09
N LEU A 541 15.06 22.34 -25.13
CA LEU A 541 13.98 23.26 -25.44
C LEU A 541 14.50 24.64 -25.97
N PRO A 542 15.46 25.32 -25.31
CA PRO A 542 16.02 26.55 -25.86
C PRO A 542 16.72 26.35 -27.22
N LEU A 543 17.41 25.20 -27.43
CA LEU A 543 18.03 24.88 -28.73
C LEU A 543 16.99 24.77 -29.86
N ILE A 544 15.89 24.08 -29.62
CA ILE A 544 14.80 23.95 -30.60
C ILE A 544 14.21 25.35 -30.90
N LEU A 545 13.94 26.15 -29.87
CA LEU A 545 13.36 27.48 -30.04
C LEU A 545 14.33 28.46 -30.75
N MET A 546 15.64 28.31 -30.56
CA MET A 546 16.65 29.04 -31.33
C MET A 546 16.70 28.59 -32.80
N ALA A 547 16.66 27.27 -33.05
CA ALA A 547 16.72 26.71 -34.39
C ALA A 547 15.46 27.05 -35.23
N THR A 548 14.30 27.14 -34.59
CA THR A 548 13.02 27.52 -35.22
C THR A 548 12.86 29.07 -35.35
N GLY A 549 13.82 29.89 -34.87
CA GLY A 549 13.75 31.35 -34.95
C GLY A 549 12.72 32.00 -34.01
N VAL A 550 12.16 31.24 -33.05
CA VAL A 550 11.20 31.73 -32.06
C VAL A 550 11.89 32.69 -31.07
N ILE A 551 13.13 32.35 -30.65
CA ILE A 551 13.98 33.16 -29.78
C ILE A 551 14.72 34.23 -30.66
N LEU A 552 14.51 35.50 -30.33
CA LEU A 552 15.20 36.62 -30.95
C LEU A 552 16.50 36.96 -30.23
N TYR A 553 16.45 37.14 -28.91
CA TYR A 553 17.61 37.46 -28.08
C TYR A 553 18.32 36.20 -27.61
N ARG A 554 19.28 35.73 -28.44
CA ARG A 554 19.95 34.43 -28.24
C ARG A 554 20.87 34.35 -27.03
N ALA A 555 21.31 35.49 -26.47
CA ALA A 555 22.31 35.52 -25.42
C ALA A 555 21.94 34.71 -24.19
N PHE A 556 20.75 34.92 -23.64
CA PHE A 556 20.26 34.16 -22.46
C PHE A 556 20.09 32.67 -22.74
N ALA A 557 19.60 32.34 -23.93
CA ALA A 557 19.42 30.93 -24.34
C ALA A 557 20.77 30.22 -24.52
N VAL A 558 21.77 30.87 -25.11
CA VAL A 558 23.14 30.31 -25.27
C VAL A 558 23.80 30.10 -23.90
N ILE A 559 23.69 31.08 -22.98
CA ILE A 559 24.21 30.95 -21.62
C ILE A 559 23.51 29.78 -20.89
N CYS A 560 22.19 29.69 -21.00
CA CYS A 560 21.41 28.61 -20.41
C CYS A 560 21.89 27.24 -20.92
N VAL A 561 21.92 27.03 -22.23
CA VAL A 561 22.38 25.80 -22.85
C VAL A 561 23.79 25.43 -22.44
N GLY A 562 24.70 26.40 -22.44
CA GLY A 562 26.11 26.18 -22.07
C GLY A 562 26.28 25.77 -20.62
N LEU A 563 25.63 26.48 -19.68
CA LEU A 563 25.68 26.13 -18.26
C LEU A 563 25.01 24.80 -17.97
N SER A 564 23.83 24.53 -18.53
CA SER A 564 23.13 23.25 -18.36
C SER A 564 23.97 22.10 -18.93
N PHE A 565 24.67 22.30 -20.05
CA PHE A 565 25.60 21.33 -20.61
C PHE A 565 26.76 21.03 -19.64
N LEU A 566 27.36 22.08 -19.06
CA LEU A 566 28.41 21.91 -18.05
C LEU A 566 27.92 21.18 -16.80
N PHE A 567 26.72 21.48 -16.32
CA PHE A 567 26.09 20.71 -15.22
C PHE A 567 25.91 19.23 -15.57
N PHE A 568 25.42 18.94 -16.77
CA PHE A 568 25.23 17.59 -17.25
C PHE A 568 26.56 16.82 -17.40
N ILE A 569 27.56 17.42 -18.01
CA ILE A 569 28.89 16.82 -18.16
C ILE A 569 29.55 16.57 -16.81
N ARG A 570 29.47 17.53 -15.88
CA ARG A 570 29.96 17.35 -14.50
C ARG A 570 29.37 16.09 -13.88
N LEU A 571 28.08 15.87 -14.04
CA LEU A 571 27.39 14.69 -13.51
C LEU A 571 27.90 13.40 -14.15
N LEU A 572 28.07 13.36 -15.46
CA LEU A 572 28.59 12.19 -16.16
C LEU A 572 30.06 11.89 -15.82
N LEU A 573 30.90 12.90 -15.63
CA LEU A 573 32.32 12.68 -15.32
C LEU A 573 32.55 12.26 -13.88
N PHE A 574 31.92 12.93 -12.92
CA PHE A 574 32.20 12.72 -11.50
C PHE A 574 31.28 11.71 -10.82
N ARG A 575 30.16 11.28 -11.47
CA ARG A 575 29.15 10.41 -10.90
C ARG A 575 28.70 9.30 -11.87
N LYS A 576 29.60 8.85 -12.75
CA LYS A 576 29.29 7.87 -13.82
C LYS A 576 28.70 6.56 -13.29
N LYS A 577 29.22 6.04 -12.19
CA LYS A 577 28.78 4.78 -11.61
C LYS A 577 27.34 4.89 -11.08
N GLU A 578 27.09 5.90 -10.26
CA GLU A 578 25.78 6.17 -9.70
C GLU A 578 24.75 6.50 -10.79
N PHE A 579 25.17 7.24 -11.83
CA PHE A 579 24.33 7.52 -12.99
C PHE A 579 23.88 6.25 -13.70
N LYS A 580 24.81 5.34 -13.99
CA LYS A 580 24.50 4.07 -14.66
C LYS A 580 23.57 3.19 -13.80
N GLU A 581 23.83 3.09 -12.51
CA GLU A 581 22.99 2.32 -11.58
C GLU A 581 21.56 2.88 -11.49
N GLU A 582 21.40 4.21 -11.40
CA GLU A 582 20.08 4.84 -11.33
C GLU A 582 19.32 4.72 -12.66
N MET A 583 20.00 4.88 -13.79
CA MET A 583 19.37 4.68 -15.09
C MET A 583 18.90 3.24 -15.26
N TYR A 584 19.72 2.25 -14.87
CA TYR A 584 19.34 0.85 -14.87
C TYR A 584 18.07 0.60 -14.00
N LYS A 585 18.07 1.08 -12.74
CA LYS A 585 16.91 0.91 -11.83
C LYS A 585 15.63 1.58 -12.33
N LYS A 586 15.75 2.77 -12.94
CA LYS A 586 14.58 3.56 -13.39
C LYS A 586 13.98 3.06 -14.70
N PHE A 587 14.83 2.58 -15.60
CA PHE A 587 14.41 2.14 -16.94
C PHE A 587 14.30 0.62 -17.06
N HIS A 588 14.89 -0.16 -16.13
CA HIS A 588 15.03 -1.62 -16.24
C HIS A 588 15.72 -2.07 -17.56
N VAL A 589 16.76 -1.32 -17.95
CA VAL A 589 17.57 -1.57 -19.16
C VAL A 589 18.95 -2.04 -18.77
#